data_90c52f887c94e260a2d379aa28adf238
#
_entry.id   90c52f887c94e260a2d379aa28adf238
#
_cell.length_a   1.000
_cell.length_b   1.000
_cell.length_c   1.000
_cell.angle_alpha   90.00
_cell.angle_beta   90.00
_cell.angle_gamma   90.00
#
_symmetry.space_group_name_H-M   'P 1'
#
loop_
_entity.id
_entity.type
_entity.pdbx_description
1 polymer ?
#
loop_
_entity_poly.entity_id
_entity_poly.type
_entity_poly.pdbx_seq_one_letter_code
_entity_poly.pdbx_strand_id
1 'polypeptide(L)'
;AGVIAHELAHIKHRDTLTMTITATMAGAIAMLGNMLMFSSMFGGRDDNRGGGLAGVLAMIFAPMAAGLVQMAVSRTREYEADRSGAEICGQPMALAGALAKISRAAGQVVNIPAERNPASASMFIVNPLHALRMDRLFATHPPVQDRIARLEAMTRNSMPGTRSTPTAASRIPRSGQRDPWGGA
;
A
#
# COMPACT_ATOMS: atom_id res chain seq x y z
N ALA A 1 17.80 -7.17 -10.01
CA ALA A 1 18.14 -6.16 -8.98
C ALA A 1 16.88 -5.70 -8.25
N GLY A 2 15.86 -5.14 -8.93
CA GLY A 2 14.69 -4.51 -8.29
C GLY A 2 13.94 -5.40 -7.30
N VAL A 3 13.62 -6.65 -7.67
CA VAL A 3 12.93 -7.60 -6.76
C VAL A 3 13.77 -7.90 -5.51
N ILE A 4 15.08 -8.13 -5.68
CA ILE A 4 15.96 -8.41 -4.53
C ILE A 4 16.02 -7.18 -3.59
N ALA A 5 16.06 -5.97 -4.15
CA ALA A 5 16.05 -4.75 -3.36
C ALA A 5 14.72 -4.56 -2.60
N HIS A 6 13.59 -4.96 -3.19
CA HIS A 6 12.29 -4.99 -2.55
C HIS A 6 12.27 -5.97 -1.36
N GLU A 7 12.78 -7.19 -1.54
CA GLU A 7 12.89 -8.16 -0.44
C GLU A 7 13.82 -7.67 0.68
N LEU A 8 14.94 -7.02 0.32
CA LEU A 8 15.83 -6.39 1.30
C LEU A 8 15.14 -5.26 2.07
N ALA A 9 14.23 -4.53 1.45
CA ALA A 9 13.45 -3.51 2.12
C ALA A 9 12.52 -4.11 3.19
N HIS A 10 11.88 -5.25 2.93
CA HIS A 10 11.09 -5.98 3.94
C HIS A 10 11.93 -6.38 5.15
N ILE A 11 13.16 -6.86 4.91
CA ILE A 11 14.10 -7.21 6.00
C ILE A 11 14.49 -5.95 6.78
N LYS A 12 14.86 -4.87 6.09
CA LYS A 12 15.23 -3.58 6.69
C LYS A 12 14.14 -3.02 7.60
N HIS A 13 12.89 -3.12 7.18
CA HIS A 13 11.73 -2.60 7.91
C HIS A 13 11.19 -3.59 8.95
N ARG A 14 11.74 -4.78 9.04
CA ARG A 14 11.28 -5.86 9.94
C ARG A 14 9.81 -6.16 9.74
N ASP A 15 9.38 -6.30 8.49
CA ASP A 15 7.97 -6.43 8.11
C ASP A 15 7.31 -7.66 8.72
N THR A 16 8.03 -8.77 8.82
CA THR A 16 7.56 -9.98 9.51
C THR A 16 7.17 -9.68 10.95
N LEU A 17 7.98 -8.90 11.69
CA LEU A 17 7.66 -8.52 13.06
C LEU A 17 6.40 -7.66 13.12
N THR A 18 6.29 -6.65 12.25
CA THR A 18 5.11 -5.77 12.19
C THR A 18 3.84 -6.56 11.87
N MET A 19 3.91 -7.47 10.90
CA MET A 19 2.76 -8.30 10.53
C MET A 19 2.38 -9.28 11.65
N THR A 20 3.36 -9.86 12.35
CA THR A 20 3.10 -10.74 13.49
C THR A 20 2.42 -9.99 14.63
N ILE A 21 2.89 -8.79 14.99
CA ILE A 21 2.26 -7.96 16.02
C ILE A 21 0.83 -7.62 15.61
N THR A 22 0.63 -7.17 14.37
CA THR A 22 -0.70 -6.80 13.85
C THR A 22 -1.65 -8.00 13.88
N ALA A 23 -1.20 -9.17 13.47
CA ALA A 23 -2.00 -10.39 13.47
C ALA A 23 -2.35 -10.82 14.91
N THR A 24 -1.40 -10.73 15.84
CA THR A 24 -1.61 -11.06 17.26
C THR A 24 -2.65 -10.11 17.88
N MET A 25 -2.55 -8.80 17.63
CA MET A 25 -3.52 -7.82 18.13
C MET A 25 -4.92 -8.06 17.55
N ALA A 26 -5.01 -8.32 16.26
CA ALA A 26 -6.28 -8.64 15.60
C ALA A 26 -6.90 -9.93 16.16
N GLY A 27 -6.08 -10.96 16.39
CA GLY A 27 -6.51 -12.20 17.04
C GLY A 27 -6.99 -12.00 18.46
N ALA A 28 -6.31 -11.16 19.25
CA ALA A 28 -6.73 -10.81 20.60
C ALA A 28 -8.09 -10.09 20.60
N ILE A 29 -8.31 -9.14 19.69
CA ILE A 29 -9.59 -8.44 19.52
C ILE A 29 -10.71 -9.43 19.16
N ALA A 30 -10.45 -10.34 18.22
CA ALA A 30 -11.40 -11.36 17.83
C ALA A 30 -11.73 -12.32 19.00
N MET A 31 -10.73 -12.70 19.78
CA MET A 31 -10.92 -13.55 20.97
C MET A 31 -11.76 -12.86 22.05
N LEU A 32 -11.50 -11.56 22.30
CA LEU A 32 -12.32 -10.77 23.23
C LEU A 32 -13.78 -10.68 22.75
N GLY A 33 -14.01 -10.47 21.45
CA GLY A 33 -15.36 -10.48 20.88
C GLY A 33 -16.07 -11.83 21.09
N ASN A 34 -15.39 -12.93 20.87
CA ASN A 34 -15.92 -14.27 21.10
C ASN A 34 -16.19 -14.53 22.59
N MET A 35 -15.33 -14.06 23.49
CA MET A 35 -15.50 -14.21 24.94
C MET A 35 -16.71 -13.41 25.43
N LEU A 36 -16.92 -12.20 24.94
CA LEU A 36 -18.10 -11.38 25.27
C LEU A 36 -19.38 -12.06 24.81
N MET A 37 -19.37 -12.65 23.61
CA MET A 37 -20.50 -13.39 23.11
C MET A 37 -20.81 -14.61 23.98
N PHE A 38 -19.79 -15.41 24.33
CA PHE A 38 -19.95 -16.57 25.19
C PHE A 38 -20.52 -16.16 26.56
N SER A 39 -19.99 -15.08 27.14
CA SER A 39 -20.48 -14.53 28.40
C SER A 39 -21.95 -14.08 28.32
N SER A 40 -22.35 -13.47 27.20
CA SER A 40 -23.75 -13.04 26.99
C SER A 40 -24.72 -14.22 26.78
N MET A 41 -24.19 -15.34 26.30
CA MET A 41 -25.00 -16.54 26.01
C MET A 41 -25.19 -17.42 27.26
N PHE A 42 -24.22 -17.41 28.18
CA PHE A 42 -24.21 -18.22 29.40
C PHE A 42 -24.29 -17.43 30.71
N GLY A 43 -24.01 -16.13 30.69
CA GLY A 43 -24.18 -15.21 31.80
C GLY A 43 -25.65 -14.88 31.98
N GLY A 44 -26.18 -15.16 33.18
CA GLY A 44 -27.60 -15.18 33.52
C GLY A 44 -28.38 -13.93 33.10
N ARG A 45 -29.68 -14.16 32.93
CA ARG A 45 -30.75 -13.20 32.64
C ARG A 45 -30.82 -12.07 33.66
N ASP A 46 -29.95 -11.05 33.53
CA ASP A 46 -30.25 -9.75 34.07
C ASP A 46 -30.75 -8.83 32.96
N ASP A 47 -31.86 -8.15 33.23
CA ASP A 47 -32.78 -7.42 32.34
C ASP A 47 -32.16 -6.25 31.54
N ASN A 48 -30.97 -6.40 30.94
CA ASN A 48 -30.44 -5.37 30.08
C ASN A 48 -30.62 -5.72 28.60
N ARG A 49 -31.81 -5.47 28.06
CA ARG A 49 -32.24 -5.67 26.67
C ARG A 49 -31.30 -5.11 25.60
N GLY A 50 -30.28 -4.32 25.99
CA GLY A 50 -29.28 -3.74 25.05
C GLY A 50 -28.06 -4.60 24.80
N GLY A 51 -27.71 -5.57 25.67
CA GLY A 51 -26.48 -6.35 25.58
C GLY A 51 -26.47 -7.41 24.46
N GLY A 52 -27.62 -8.00 24.16
CA GLY A 52 -27.71 -9.08 23.18
C GLY A 52 -27.40 -8.64 21.74
N LEU A 53 -28.01 -7.53 21.30
CA LEU A 53 -27.78 -7.02 19.93
C LEU A 53 -26.36 -6.46 19.76
N ALA A 54 -25.87 -5.71 20.76
CA ALA A 54 -24.50 -5.21 20.72
C ALA A 54 -23.45 -6.31 20.67
N GLY A 55 -23.66 -7.42 21.43
CA GLY A 55 -22.81 -8.59 21.39
C GLY A 55 -22.79 -9.29 20.02
N VAL A 56 -23.96 -9.45 19.40
CA VAL A 56 -24.07 -10.03 18.04
C VAL A 56 -23.39 -9.15 17.00
N LEU A 57 -23.61 -7.84 17.06
CA LEU A 57 -22.95 -6.90 16.15
C LEU A 57 -21.43 -6.92 16.34
N ALA A 58 -20.93 -6.89 17.57
CA ALA A 58 -19.51 -6.97 17.87
C ALA A 58 -18.87 -8.27 17.34
N MET A 59 -19.57 -9.40 17.46
CA MET A 59 -19.11 -10.69 16.94
C MET A 59 -18.88 -10.68 15.43
N ILE A 60 -19.79 -10.03 14.68
CA ILE A 60 -19.69 -9.98 13.23
C ILE A 60 -18.67 -8.92 12.79
N PHE A 61 -18.74 -7.73 13.38
CA PHE A 61 -17.95 -6.59 12.92
C PHE A 61 -16.50 -6.60 13.42
N ALA A 62 -16.19 -7.13 14.61
CA ALA A 62 -14.85 -7.11 15.16
C ALA A 62 -13.85 -7.96 14.32
N PRO A 63 -14.16 -9.20 13.91
CA PRO A 63 -13.25 -9.95 13.01
C PRO A 63 -13.09 -9.28 11.66
N MET A 64 -14.17 -8.70 11.12
CA MET A 64 -14.13 -8.01 9.83
C MET A 64 -13.28 -6.75 9.89
N ALA A 65 -13.42 -5.93 10.93
CA ALA A 65 -12.59 -4.76 11.18
C ALA A 65 -11.12 -5.14 11.37
N ALA A 66 -10.84 -6.18 12.15
CA ALA A 66 -9.49 -6.69 12.34
C ALA A 66 -8.86 -7.14 11.01
N GLY A 67 -9.60 -7.83 10.16
CA GLY A 67 -9.15 -8.21 8.82
C GLY A 67 -8.86 -7.01 7.91
N LEU A 68 -9.72 -5.99 7.94
CA LEU A 68 -9.51 -4.75 7.19
C LEU A 68 -8.24 -4.01 7.64
N VAL A 69 -8.00 -3.93 8.95
CA VAL A 69 -6.76 -3.34 9.50
C VAL A 69 -5.53 -4.12 9.03
N GLN A 70 -5.54 -5.44 9.12
CA GLN A 70 -4.43 -6.27 8.64
C GLN A 70 -4.15 -6.05 7.16
N MET A 71 -5.17 -5.98 6.31
CA MET A 71 -5.01 -5.71 4.88
C MET A 71 -4.49 -4.31 4.61
N ALA A 72 -4.94 -3.30 5.35
CA ALA A 72 -4.45 -1.93 5.23
C ALA A 72 -2.96 -1.85 5.59
N VAL A 73 -2.55 -2.48 6.69
CA VAL A 73 -1.15 -2.57 7.12
C VAL A 73 -0.32 -3.29 6.05
N SER A 74 -0.77 -4.45 5.57
CA SER A 74 -0.07 -5.22 4.52
C SER A 74 0.16 -4.36 3.26
N ARG A 75 -0.87 -3.67 2.75
CA ARG A 75 -0.74 -2.81 1.58
C ARG A 75 0.22 -1.64 1.78
N THR A 76 0.17 -1.00 2.94
CA THR A 76 1.09 0.10 3.27
C THR A 76 2.54 -0.38 3.27
N ARG A 77 2.79 -1.59 3.77
CA ARG A 77 4.11 -2.20 3.79
C ARG A 77 4.65 -2.48 2.40
N GLU A 78 3.81 -2.97 1.49
CA GLU A 78 4.20 -3.19 0.10
C GLU A 78 4.64 -1.88 -0.59
N TYR A 79 3.90 -0.78 -0.37
CA TYR A 79 4.29 0.52 -0.92
C TYR A 79 5.60 1.05 -0.33
N GLU A 80 5.84 0.83 0.96
CA GLU A 80 7.07 1.25 1.60
C GLU A 80 8.26 0.37 1.18
N ALA A 81 8.03 -0.94 0.97
CA ALA A 81 9.04 -1.85 0.42
C ALA A 81 9.39 -1.49 -1.03
N ASP A 82 8.41 -1.11 -1.85
CA ASP A 82 8.66 -0.63 -3.21
C ASP A 82 9.50 0.63 -3.21
N ARG A 83 9.16 1.60 -2.37
CA ARG A 83 9.89 2.85 -2.24
C ARG A 83 11.32 2.61 -1.79
N SER A 84 11.50 1.93 -0.66
CA SER A 84 12.83 1.65 -0.13
C SER A 84 13.65 0.74 -1.03
N GLY A 85 13.03 -0.24 -1.67
CA GLY A 85 13.68 -1.10 -2.67
C GLY A 85 14.14 -0.31 -3.89
N ALA A 86 13.33 0.64 -4.36
CA ALA A 86 13.70 1.53 -5.45
C ALA A 86 14.88 2.45 -5.06
N GLU A 87 14.91 2.95 -3.81
CA GLU A 87 16.01 3.73 -3.26
C GLU A 87 17.29 2.90 -3.12
N ILE A 88 17.18 1.66 -2.62
CA ILE A 88 18.32 0.73 -2.46
C ILE A 88 18.96 0.39 -3.80
N CYS A 89 18.17 0.09 -4.83
CA CYS A 89 18.73 -0.26 -6.15
C CYS A 89 19.04 0.97 -7.02
N GLY A 90 18.59 2.17 -6.66
CA GLY A 90 18.76 3.40 -7.44
C GLY A 90 18.01 3.41 -8.78
N GLN A 91 17.18 2.40 -9.05
CA GLN A 91 16.52 2.20 -10.34
C GLN A 91 15.03 1.83 -10.14
N PRO A 92 14.16 2.80 -9.86
CA PRO A 92 12.72 2.54 -9.67
C PRO A 92 12.08 1.80 -10.85
N MET A 93 12.50 2.13 -12.08
CA MET A 93 11.96 1.50 -13.29
C MET A 93 12.36 0.03 -13.44
N ALA A 94 13.47 -0.42 -12.83
CA ALA A 94 13.84 -1.84 -12.82
C ALA A 94 12.83 -2.68 -12.00
N LEU A 95 12.37 -2.13 -10.87
CA LEU A 95 11.31 -2.76 -10.06
C LEU A 95 9.95 -2.68 -10.76
N ALA A 96 9.59 -1.52 -11.32
CA ALA A 96 8.34 -1.35 -12.08
C ALA A 96 8.25 -2.33 -13.25
N GLY A 97 9.33 -2.48 -14.03
CA GLY A 97 9.40 -3.44 -15.12
C GLY A 97 9.31 -4.90 -14.67
N ALA A 98 9.89 -5.23 -13.50
CA ALA A 98 9.76 -6.56 -12.92
C ALA A 98 8.31 -6.85 -12.49
N LEU A 99 7.66 -5.93 -11.79
CA LEU A 99 6.25 -6.04 -11.39
C LEU A 99 5.33 -6.24 -12.59
N ALA A 100 5.53 -5.46 -13.67
CA ALA A 100 4.76 -5.60 -14.91
C ALA A 100 4.93 -6.99 -15.54
N LYS A 101 6.15 -7.52 -15.58
CA LYS A 101 6.44 -8.86 -16.14
C LYS A 101 5.82 -9.96 -15.29
N ILE A 102 5.98 -9.91 -13.96
CA ILE A 102 5.45 -10.90 -13.04
C ILE A 102 3.92 -10.89 -13.07
N SER A 103 3.30 -9.70 -13.06
CA SER A 103 1.83 -9.56 -13.13
C SER A 103 1.26 -10.14 -14.44
N ARG A 104 1.95 -9.94 -15.56
CA ARG A 104 1.54 -10.52 -16.85
C ARG A 104 1.64 -12.04 -16.81
N ALA A 105 2.74 -12.59 -16.31
CA ALA A 105 2.94 -14.03 -16.17
C ALA A 105 1.91 -14.66 -15.23
N ALA A 106 1.68 -14.04 -14.06
CA ALA A 106 0.65 -14.47 -13.11
C ALA A 106 -0.77 -14.40 -13.70
N GLY A 107 -0.99 -13.56 -14.71
CA GLY A 107 -2.25 -13.49 -15.44
C GLY A 107 -2.46 -14.64 -16.44
N GLN A 108 -1.42 -15.30 -16.87
CA GLN A 108 -1.45 -16.33 -17.91
C GLN A 108 -1.33 -17.75 -17.35
N VAL A 109 -0.72 -17.91 -16.17
CA VAL A 109 -0.41 -19.22 -15.59
C VAL A 109 -1.13 -19.37 -14.25
N VAL A 110 -1.98 -20.39 -14.15
CA VAL A 110 -2.64 -20.74 -12.87
C VAL A 110 -1.61 -21.40 -11.97
N ASN A 111 -1.39 -20.84 -10.79
CA ASN A 111 -0.52 -21.44 -9.78
C ASN A 111 -1.33 -22.40 -8.91
N ILE A 112 -1.46 -23.66 -9.33
CA ILE A 112 -2.25 -24.69 -8.64
C ILE A 112 -1.85 -24.87 -7.17
N PRO A 113 -0.55 -24.91 -6.78
CA PRO A 113 -0.16 -24.95 -5.37
C PRO A 113 -0.67 -23.76 -4.56
N ALA A 114 -0.64 -22.55 -5.10
CA ALA A 114 -1.15 -21.35 -4.43
C ALA A 114 -2.68 -21.37 -4.34
N GLU A 115 -3.39 -21.81 -5.37
CA GLU A 115 -4.85 -21.97 -5.34
C GLU A 115 -5.32 -23.00 -4.29
N ARG A 116 -4.53 -24.06 -4.06
CA ARG A 116 -4.80 -25.05 -3.01
C ARG A 116 -4.50 -24.55 -1.60
N ASN A 117 -3.62 -23.56 -1.47
CA ASN A 117 -3.26 -22.95 -0.19
C ASN A 117 -3.25 -21.42 -0.32
N PRO A 118 -4.42 -20.76 -0.29
CA PRO A 118 -4.52 -19.32 -0.45
C PRO A 118 -3.73 -18.51 0.59
N ALA A 119 -3.46 -19.09 1.77
CA ALA A 119 -2.62 -18.43 2.79
C ALA A 119 -1.19 -18.16 2.31
N SER A 120 -0.69 -18.95 1.34
CA SER A 120 0.63 -18.72 0.73
C SER A 120 0.68 -17.50 -0.19
N ALA A 121 -0.46 -16.91 -0.56
CA ALA A 121 -0.51 -15.77 -1.47
C ALA A 121 0.29 -14.56 -0.97
N SER A 122 0.39 -14.39 0.34
CA SER A 122 1.17 -13.32 0.98
C SER A 122 2.69 -13.46 0.80
N MET A 123 3.17 -14.63 0.36
CA MET A 123 4.59 -14.90 0.11
C MET A 123 5.03 -14.53 -1.31
N PHE A 124 4.10 -14.12 -2.16
CA PHE A 124 4.37 -13.73 -3.54
C PHE A 124 4.39 -12.21 -3.66
N ILE A 125 5.29 -11.67 -4.48
CA ILE A 125 5.39 -10.22 -4.75
C ILE A 125 4.16 -9.67 -5.51
N VAL A 126 3.45 -10.53 -6.22
CA VAL A 126 2.18 -10.27 -6.91
C VAL A 126 1.22 -11.40 -6.58
N ASN A 127 -0.02 -11.07 -6.28
CA ASN A 127 -1.04 -12.07 -5.95
C ASN A 127 -1.18 -13.14 -7.05
N PRO A 128 -0.87 -14.42 -6.78
CA PRO A 128 -0.91 -15.50 -7.75
C PRO A 128 -2.30 -16.10 -7.94
N LEU A 129 -3.31 -15.71 -7.12
CA LEU A 129 -4.63 -16.34 -7.10
C LEU A 129 -5.51 -15.80 -8.22
N HIS A 130 -6.08 -16.70 -9.01
CA HIS A 130 -7.04 -16.38 -10.07
C HIS A 130 -8.47 -16.38 -9.56
N ALA A 131 -8.83 -17.31 -8.68
CA ALA A 131 -10.18 -17.47 -8.15
C ALA A 131 -10.65 -16.26 -7.31
N LEU A 132 -9.74 -15.59 -6.61
CA LEU A 132 -10.03 -14.46 -5.72
C LEU A 132 -9.77 -13.08 -6.36
N ARG A 133 -9.67 -13.00 -7.68
CA ARG A 133 -9.43 -11.72 -8.40
C ARG A 133 -10.56 -10.70 -8.26
N MET A 134 -11.74 -11.14 -7.87
CA MET A 134 -12.94 -10.29 -7.85
C MET A 134 -12.96 -9.30 -6.67
N ASP A 135 -12.22 -9.54 -5.59
CA ASP A 135 -12.29 -8.70 -4.39
C ASP A 135 -11.02 -7.87 -4.17
N ARG A 136 -10.96 -6.73 -4.83
CA ARG A 136 -9.91 -5.72 -4.60
C ARG A 136 -9.80 -5.28 -3.13
N LEU A 137 -10.90 -5.33 -2.38
CA LEU A 137 -10.92 -4.96 -0.97
C LEU A 137 -10.20 -5.98 -0.09
N PHE A 138 -10.29 -7.27 -0.42
CA PHE A 138 -9.72 -8.37 0.35
C PHE A 138 -8.37 -8.88 -0.18
N ALA A 139 -7.81 -8.23 -1.21
CA ALA A 139 -6.48 -8.56 -1.68
C ALA A 139 -5.41 -8.10 -0.66
N THR A 140 -4.53 -9.00 -0.25
CA THR A 140 -3.39 -8.71 0.65
C THR A 140 -2.37 -7.79 0.02
N HIS A 141 -2.24 -7.82 -1.31
CA HIS A 141 -1.35 -6.93 -2.07
C HIS A 141 -2.13 -5.78 -2.74
N PRO A 142 -1.52 -4.58 -2.82
CA PRO A 142 -2.11 -3.49 -3.58
C PRO A 142 -2.10 -3.79 -5.08
N PRO A 143 -2.96 -3.12 -5.87
CA PRO A 143 -2.96 -3.25 -7.33
C PRO A 143 -1.58 -2.96 -7.91
N VAL A 144 -1.11 -3.84 -8.81
CA VAL A 144 0.23 -3.71 -9.41
C VAL A 144 0.37 -2.40 -10.18
N GLN A 145 -0.71 -1.94 -10.82
CA GLN A 145 -0.75 -0.67 -11.55
C GLN A 145 -0.46 0.53 -10.64
N ASP A 146 -1.00 0.52 -9.42
CA ASP A 146 -0.77 1.60 -8.44
C ASP A 146 0.69 1.59 -7.95
N ARG A 147 1.27 0.39 -7.75
CA ARG A 147 2.69 0.23 -7.40
C ARG A 147 3.59 0.78 -8.51
N ILE A 148 3.32 0.40 -9.77
CA ILE A 148 4.07 0.87 -10.94
C ILE A 148 3.97 2.39 -11.06
N ALA A 149 2.76 2.97 -10.97
CA ALA A 149 2.55 4.40 -11.08
C ALA A 149 3.33 5.20 -10.01
N ARG A 150 3.43 4.68 -8.78
CA ARG A 150 4.22 5.28 -7.71
C ARG A 150 5.74 5.24 -8.02
N LEU A 151 6.25 4.13 -8.53
CA LEU A 151 7.65 4.00 -8.93
C LEU A 151 8.01 4.91 -10.11
N GLU A 152 7.12 5.07 -11.08
CA GLU A 152 7.27 6.02 -12.19
C GLU A 152 7.28 7.47 -11.68
N ALA A 153 6.43 7.81 -10.72
CA ALA A 153 6.42 9.13 -10.10
C ALA A 153 7.74 9.41 -9.35
N MET A 154 8.33 8.43 -8.68
CA MET A 154 9.65 8.57 -8.07
C MET A 154 10.73 8.90 -9.11
N THR A 155 10.72 8.23 -10.26
CA THR A 155 11.68 8.50 -11.34
C THR A 155 11.54 9.93 -11.86
N ARG A 156 10.31 10.41 -12.07
CA ARG A 156 10.07 11.81 -12.52
C ARG A 156 10.57 12.83 -11.52
N ASN A 157 10.39 12.57 -10.22
CA ASN A 157 10.82 13.50 -9.15
C ASN A 157 12.34 13.46 -8.92
N SER A 158 13.01 12.35 -9.28
CA SER A 158 14.46 12.17 -9.14
C SER A 158 15.24 12.74 -10.32
N MET A 159 14.59 12.96 -11.47
CA MET A 159 15.21 13.69 -12.56
C MET A 159 15.33 15.16 -12.13
N PRO A 160 16.54 15.78 -12.13
CA PRO A 160 16.68 17.21 -11.89
C PRO A 160 15.87 17.92 -12.96
N GLY A 161 14.69 18.36 -12.54
CA GLY A 161 13.67 18.85 -13.44
C GLY A 161 14.21 19.97 -14.27
N THR A 162 13.84 20.03 -15.50
CA THR A 162 13.36 21.25 -16.11
C THR A 162 12.35 21.89 -15.16
N ARG A 163 12.84 22.51 -14.07
CA ARG A 163 12.13 23.65 -13.52
C ARG A 163 12.01 24.58 -14.71
N SER A 164 10.85 24.69 -15.30
CA SER A 164 10.47 25.84 -16.06
C SER A 164 10.67 27.01 -15.08
N THR A 165 11.86 27.58 -15.06
CA THR A 165 12.07 28.92 -14.52
C THR A 165 11.02 29.74 -15.26
N PRO A 166 10.05 30.36 -14.55
CA PRO A 166 9.27 31.38 -15.20
C PRO A 166 10.30 32.34 -15.75
N THR A 167 10.35 32.46 -17.07
CA THR A 167 11.14 33.44 -17.74
C THR A 167 10.69 34.77 -17.15
N ALA A 168 11.44 35.27 -16.17
CA ALA A 168 11.30 36.65 -15.73
C ALA A 168 11.59 37.44 -16.99
N ALA A 169 10.51 37.88 -17.63
CA ALA A 169 10.61 38.83 -18.72
C ALA A 169 11.49 39.93 -18.18
N SER A 170 12.71 39.98 -18.66
CA SER A 170 13.68 41.02 -18.38
C SER A 170 13.00 42.34 -18.74
N ARG A 171 12.43 42.99 -17.74
CA ARG A 171 12.05 44.39 -17.84
C ARG A 171 13.37 45.18 -17.79
N ILE A 172 14.04 45.22 -18.92
CA ILE A 172 15.08 46.22 -19.13
C ILE A 172 14.35 47.57 -19.17
N PRO A 173 14.57 48.46 -18.22
CA PRO A 173 14.05 49.81 -18.35
C PRO A 173 14.72 50.44 -19.59
N ARG A 174 13.92 50.72 -20.61
CA ARG A 174 14.39 51.60 -21.69
C ARG A 174 14.61 52.96 -21.05
N SER A 175 15.87 53.29 -20.74
CA SER A 175 16.28 54.64 -20.44
C SER A 175 15.93 55.51 -21.65
N GLY A 176 15.03 56.47 -21.45
CA GLY A 176 14.68 57.44 -22.48
C GLY A 176 15.93 58.10 -22.91
N GLN A 177 16.28 57.96 -24.16
CA GLN A 177 17.34 58.64 -24.85
C GLN A 177 16.91 60.13 -24.96
N ARG A 178 17.42 60.97 -24.06
CA ARG A 178 17.35 62.39 -24.22
C ARG A 178 18.43 62.71 -25.24
N ASP A 179 18.01 63.28 -26.37
CA ASP A 179 18.88 63.82 -27.37
C ASP A 179 19.63 65.05 -26.76
N PRO A 180 20.98 65.06 -26.66
CA PRO A 180 21.72 66.15 -26.06
C PRO A 180 21.95 67.35 -27.02
N TRP A 181 21.42 67.26 -28.25
CA TRP A 181 21.77 68.25 -29.29
C TRP A 181 20.56 68.94 -29.94
N GLY A 182 19.39 68.90 -29.34
CA GLY A 182 18.24 69.68 -29.82
C GLY A 182 18.33 71.12 -29.35
N GLY A 183 19.15 71.89 -30.02
CA GLY A 183 19.24 73.33 -29.83
C GLY A 183 18.48 74.10 -30.93
N ALA A 184 17.91 75.22 -30.51
CA ALA A 184 17.26 76.33 -31.19
C ALA A 184 15.85 76.18 -31.67
#